data_2662e5cd91ee9e73bac16d84c200c5d5
#
_entry.id   2662e5cd91ee9e73bac16d84c200c5d5
#
_cell.length_a   1.000
_cell.length_b   1.000
_cell.length_c   1.000
_cell.angle_alpha   90.00
_cell.angle_beta   90.00
_cell.angle_gamma   90.00
#
_symmetry.space_group_name_H-M   'P 1'
#
loop_
_entity.id
_entity.type
_entity.pdbx_description
1 polymer ?
#
loop_
_entity_poly.entity_id
_entity_poly.type
_entity_poly.pdbx_seq_one_letter_code
_entity_poly.pdbx_strand_id
1 'polypeptide(L)'
;MVNVELERDQKVGRWKVIRKLAEGGFGAVYHAIDEKTNDDCAIKIEACDQNSVLKMEAFVLMQLRGRSPHACAFLGCGRQDGKLNYLVMTLVGRSLSDLHRSRPDRKFSHATVARLAIQCIEALEDLHNIGFIHRDVKPGNLAIGRTNMDRRVVYILDFGLARRYSSDPSNKDLRPARQGVGFRGTVRYASINVHDGLEQGRHDDLLSLMYVLVEFRASRLPWNDVDDDDEVARMKRKIPVAQLLKDVDAEYSTRYARLAKMQFKDKPD
;
A
#
# COMPACT_ATOMS: atom_id res chain seq x y z
N MET A 1 -22.57 -9.75 1.68
CA MET A 1 -22.22 -8.34 1.94
C MET A 1 -23.08 -7.49 1.02
N VAL A 2 -23.74 -6.44 1.54
CA VAL A 2 -24.52 -5.50 0.70
C VAL A 2 -23.51 -4.71 -0.09
N ASN A 3 -23.50 -4.91 -1.41
CA ASN A 3 -22.65 -4.15 -2.32
C ASN A 3 -23.24 -2.75 -2.41
N VAL A 4 -22.60 -1.75 -1.79
CA VAL A 4 -23.02 -0.36 -1.89
C VAL A 4 -22.33 0.23 -3.10
N GLU A 5 -23.10 0.53 -4.15
CA GLU A 5 -22.59 1.22 -5.33
C GLU A 5 -23.12 2.66 -5.37
N LEU A 6 -22.29 3.56 -5.90
CA LEU A 6 -22.67 4.93 -6.17
C LEU A 6 -22.85 5.11 -7.67
N GLU A 7 -23.91 5.83 -8.04
CA GLU A 7 -24.19 6.18 -9.42
C GLU A 7 -23.47 7.47 -9.83
N ARG A 8 -23.33 7.66 -11.14
CA ARG A 8 -22.85 8.93 -11.68
C ARG A 8 -23.80 10.06 -11.25
N ASP A 9 -23.23 11.22 -10.94
CA ASP A 9 -23.92 12.42 -10.45
C ASP A 9 -24.52 12.29 -9.04
N GLN A 10 -24.44 11.12 -8.39
CA GLN A 10 -24.84 10.95 -7.01
C GLN A 10 -23.96 11.80 -6.08
N LYS A 11 -24.57 12.37 -5.03
CA LYS A 11 -23.84 13.16 -4.03
C LYS A 11 -23.50 12.33 -2.80
N VAL A 12 -22.28 12.48 -2.34
CA VAL A 12 -21.78 11.97 -1.04
C VAL A 12 -21.30 13.18 -0.27
N GLY A 13 -22.08 13.66 0.70
CA GLY A 13 -21.84 14.95 1.31
C GLY A 13 -21.85 16.09 0.27
N ARG A 14 -20.73 16.82 0.16
CA ARG A 14 -20.54 17.90 -0.84
C ARG A 14 -19.85 17.44 -2.12
N TRP A 15 -19.54 16.17 -2.24
CA TRP A 15 -18.79 15.62 -3.38
C TRP A 15 -19.73 14.93 -4.35
N LYS A 16 -19.59 15.28 -5.62
CA LYS A 16 -20.40 14.73 -6.72
C LYS A 16 -19.62 13.63 -7.45
N VAL A 17 -20.17 12.44 -7.51
CA VAL A 17 -19.56 11.26 -8.15
C VAL A 17 -19.52 11.42 -9.66
N ILE A 18 -18.38 11.16 -10.27
CA ILE A 18 -18.18 11.19 -11.72
C ILE A 18 -18.18 9.78 -12.31
N ARG A 19 -17.37 8.88 -11.76
CA ARG A 19 -17.26 7.50 -12.21
C ARG A 19 -16.54 6.61 -11.21
N LYS A 20 -16.78 5.31 -11.27
CA LYS A 20 -16.03 4.30 -10.52
C LYS A 20 -14.59 4.20 -11.06
N LEU A 21 -13.61 4.10 -10.18
CA LEU A 21 -12.20 3.92 -10.50
C LEU A 21 -11.73 2.51 -10.25
N ALA A 22 -12.11 1.94 -9.10
CA ALA A 22 -11.69 0.62 -8.67
C ALA A 22 -12.72 0.01 -7.72
N GLU A 23 -12.67 -1.31 -7.60
CA GLU A 23 -13.43 -2.10 -6.63
C GLU A 23 -12.51 -3.14 -6.01
N GLY A 24 -12.68 -3.41 -4.73
CA GLY A 24 -11.89 -4.39 -3.99
C GLY A 24 -12.69 -5.02 -2.86
N GLY A 25 -12.06 -5.92 -2.11
CA GLY A 25 -12.71 -6.67 -1.02
C GLY A 25 -13.24 -5.81 0.13
N PHE A 26 -12.82 -4.56 0.23
CA PHE A 26 -13.23 -3.63 1.30
C PHE A 26 -14.13 -2.51 0.82
N GLY A 27 -14.52 -2.49 -0.46
CA GLY A 27 -15.38 -1.45 -1.01
C GLY A 27 -14.92 -0.94 -2.38
N ALA A 28 -15.40 0.24 -2.77
CA ALA A 28 -15.13 0.83 -4.07
C ALA A 28 -14.53 2.24 -3.95
N VAL A 29 -13.77 2.63 -4.98
CA VAL A 29 -13.18 3.97 -5.11
C VAL A 29 -13.78 4.66 -6.33
N TYR A 30 -14.16 5.91 -6.15
CA TYR A 30 -14.79 6.75 -7.18
C TYR A 30 -14.00 8.02 -7.41
N HIS A 31 -13.95 8.48 -8.64
CA HIS A 31 -13.61 9.85 -8.98
C HIS A 31 -14.81 10.74 -8.65
N ALA A 32 -14.60 11.83 -7.97
CA ALA A 32 -15.61 12.81 -7.64
C ALA A 32 -15.05 14.24 -7.78
N ILE A 33 -15.96 15.21 -7.76
CA ILE A 33 -15.63 16.64 -7.74
C ILE A 33 -16.19 17.24 -6.46
N ASP A 34 -15.38 18.04 -5.78
CA ASP A 34 -15.83 18.88 -4.67
C ASP A 34 -16.64 20.06 -5.21
N GLU A 35 -17.96 20.11 -4.94
CA GLU A 35 -18.83 21.16 -5.47
C GLU A 35 -18.52 22.58 -4.93
N LYS A 36 -17.70 22.71 -3.86
CA LYS A 36 -17.30 24.01 -3.34
C LYS A 36 -16.09 24.60 -4.04
N THR A 37 -15.11 23.75 -4.36
CA THR A 37 -13.83 24.18 -4.94
C THR A 37 -13.69 23.83 -6.40
N ASN A 38 -14.55 22.97 -6.91
CA ASN A 38 -14.50 22.38 -8.25
C ASN A 38 -13.22 21.53 -8.48
N ASP A 39 -12.60 21.04 -7.39
CA ASP A 39 -11.42 20.19 -7.48
C ASP A 39 -11.79 18.72 -7.62
N ASP A 40 -11.00 17.99 -8.39
CA ASP A 40 -11.07 16.52 -8.48
C ASP A 40 -10.60 15.87 -7.17
N CYS A 41 -11.32 14.84 -6.73
CA CYS A 41 -10.97 14.04 -5.57
C CYS A 41 -11.29 12.55 -5.78
N ALA A 42 -10.78 11.70 -4.89
CA ALA A 42 -11.15 10.30 -4.80
C ALA A 42 -12.04 10.09 -3.57
N ILE A 43 -13.16 9.37 -3.76
CA ILE A 43 -14.01 8.90 -2.67
C ILE A 43 -13.87 7.38 -2.57
N LYS A 44 -13.39 6.89 -1.43
CA LYS A 44 -13.41 5.47 -1.09
C LYS A 44 -14.61 5.22 -0.20
N ILE A 45 -15.39 4.18 -0.51
CA ILE A 45 -16.60 3.81 0.25
C ILE A 45 -16.52 2.37 0.73
N GLU A 46 -17.17 2.10 1.85
CA GLU A 46 -17.43 0.76 2.37
C GLU A 46 -18.84 0.70 2.95
N ALA A 47 -19.45 -0.49 3.01
CA ALA A 47 -20.69 -0.70 3.74
C ALA A 47 -20.48 -0.38 5.24
N CYS A 48 -21.53 0.16 5.89
CA CYS A 48 -21.50 0.37 7.33
C CYS A 48 -21.45 -0.97 8.04
N ASP A 49 -20.26 -1.32 8.53
CA ASP A 49 -19.99 -2.49 9.35
C ASP A 49 -19.24 -2.07 10.62
N GLN A 50 -19.24 -2.95 11.63
CA GLN A 50 -18.51 -2.73 12.88
C GLN A 50 -16.97 -2.69 12.68
N ASN A 51 -16.48 -3.32 11.62
CA ASN A 51 -15.05 -3.45 11.28
C ASN A 51 -14.59 -2.48 10.18
N SER A 52 -14.99 -1.21 10.26
CA SER A 52 -14.61 -0.20 9.27
C SER A 52 -13.10 -0.06 9.09
N VAL A 53 -12.61 -0.40 7.90
CA VAL A 53 -11.19 -0.20 7.51
C VAL A 53 -10.91 1.26 7.15
N LEU A 54 -11.93 2.00 6.65
CA LEU A 54 -11.79 3.41 6.31
C LEU A 54 -11.46 4.30 7.50
N LYS A 55 -11.88 3.93 8.72
CA LYS A 55 -11.52 4.67 9.94
C LYS A 55 -10.01 4.66 10.18
N MET A 56 -9.38 3.50 9.98
CA MET A 56 -7.92 3.39 10.10
C MET A 56 -7.22 4.20 9.02
N GLU A 57 -7.67 4.08 7.79
CA GLU A 57 -7.10 4.82 6.66
C GLU A 57 -7.22 6.34 6.84
N ALA A 58 -8.39 6.84 7.23
CA ALA A 58 -8.60 8.25 7.55
C ALA A 58 -7.67 8.73 8.67
N PHE A 59 -7.52 7.93 9.74
CA PHE A 59 -6.63 8.25 10.85
C PHE A 59 -5.18 8.37 10.40
N VAL A 60 -4.68 7.41 9.62
CA VAL A 60 -3.29 7.42 9.11
C VAL A 60 -3.06 8.63 8.20
N LEU A 61 -3.97 8.92 7.27
CA LEU A 61 -3.87 10.09 6.38
C LEU A 61 -3.81 11.41 7.18
N MET A 62 -4.63 11.53 8.24
CA MET A 62 -4.57 12.71 9.11
C MET A 62 -3.23 12.84 9.84
N GLN A 63 -2.62 11.72 10.28
CA GLN A 63 -1.30 11.74 10.92
C GLN A 63 -0.16 12.07 9.95
N LEU A 64 -0.26 11.68 8.68
CA LEU A 64 0.73 11.96 7.63
C LEU A 64 0.61 13.38 7.06
N ARG A 65 -0.47 14.08 7.35
CA ARG A 65 -0.71 15.45 6.85
C ARG A 65 0.44 16.39 7.23
N GLY A 66 1.06 16.99 6.21
CA GLY A 66 2.22 17.90 6.36
C GLY A 66 3.51 17.22 6.80
N ARG A 67 3.55 15.88 6.88
CA ARG A 67 4.72 15.09 7.27
C ARG A 67 5.27 14.24 6.13
N SER A 68 4.44 13.90 5.14
CA SER A 68 4.83 13.10 3.99
C SER A 68 4.33 13.70 2.69
N PRO A 69 5.19 13.91 1.69
CA PRO A 69 4.77 14.25 0.34
C PRO A 69 4.18 13.04 -0.40
N HIS A 70 4.32 11.85 0.15
CA HIS A 70 3.94 10.57 -0.44
C HIS A 70 2.56 10.07 0.00
N ALA A 71 1.83 10.84 0.79
CA ALA A 71 0.48 10.50 1.23
C ALA A 71 -0.55 11.43 0.59
N CYS A 72 -1.72 10.86 0.23
CA CYS A 72 -2.85 11.67 -0.22
C CYS A 72 -3.29 12.62 0.88
N ALA A 73 -3.69 13.84 0.51
CA ALA A 73 -4.29 14.76 1.45
C ALA A 73 -5.67 14.23 1.87
N PHE A 74 -5.93 14.20 3.18
CA PHE A 74 -7.25 13.93 3.73
C PHE A 74 -8.17 15.13 3.48
N LEU A 75 -9.29 14.93 2.80
CA LEU A 75 -10.26 15.98 2.44
C LEU A 75 -11.56 15.88 3.25
N GLY A 76 -11.90 14.69 3.75
CA GLY A 76 -13.06 14.47 4.58
C GLY A 76 -13.39 13.00 4.77
N CYS A 77 -14.24 12.71 5.73
CA CYS A 77 -14.83 11.40 5.91
C CYS A 77 -16.19 11.53 6.59
N GLY A 78 -17.00 10.49 6.52
CA GLY A 78 -18.29 10.48 7.17
C GLY A 78 -19.06 9.19 6.95
N ARG A 79 -20.33 9.26 7.35
CA ARG A 79 -21.33 8.22 7.12
C ARG A 79 -22.51 8.84 6.40
N GLN A 80 -23.04 8.15 5.41
CA GLN A 80 -24.22 8.59 4.68
C GLN A 80 -25.35 7.57 4.83
N ASP A 81 -26.55 8.08 5.17
CA ASP A 81 -27.82 7.34 5.27
C ASP A 81 -27.77 6.10 6.18
N GLY A 82 -26.81 6.04 7.12
CA GLY A 82 -26.57 4.87 7.95
C GLY A 82 -26.10 3.61 7.20
N LYS A 83 -25.92 3.70 5.87
CA LYS A 83 -25.65 2.56 4.99
C LYS A 83 -24.20 2.45 4.54
N LEU A 84 -23.52 3.57 4.35
CA LEU A 84 -22.13 3.59 3.90
C LEU A 84 -21.25 4.52 4.73
N ASN A 85 -20.00 4.12 4.91
CA ASN A 85 -18.90 5.00 5.35
C ASN A 85 -18.16 5.48 4.11
N TYR A 86 -17.65 6.70 4.13
CA TYR A 86 -16.83 7.23 3.06
C TYR A 86 -15.59 7.97 3.58
N LEU A 87 -14.55 7.95 2.77
CA LEU A 87 -13.30 8.69 2.93
C LEU A 87 -13.00 9.43 1.64
N VAL A 88 -12.72 10.72 1.74
CA VAL A 88 -12.37 11.57 0.59
C VAL A 88 -10.92 12.04 0.72
N MET A 89 -10.18 11.89 -0.35
CA MET A 89 -8.76 12.20 -0.42
C MET A 89 -8.37 12.73 -1.79
N THR A 90 -7.13 13.21 -1.91
CA THR A 90 -6.56 13.63 -3.19
C THR A 90 -6.70 12.52 -4.24
N LEU A 91 -7.17 12.88 -5.43
CA LEU A 91 -7.16 11.99 -6.58
C LEU A 91 -5.76 11.94 -7.19
N VAL A 92 -5.15 10.78 -7.15
CA VAL A 92 -3.84 10.52 -7.78
C VAL A 92 -3.96 9.99 -9.20
N GLY A 93 -2.84 9.80 -9.87
CA GLY A 93 -2.76 9.26 -11.22
C GLY A 93 -2.82 7.72 -11.25
N ARG A 94 -2.15 7.14 -12.26
CA ARG A 94 -2.14 5.69 -12.47
C ARG A 94 -1.33 4.97 -11.40
N SER A 95 -1.81 3.78 -11.01
CA SER A 95 -1.01 2.90 -10.14
C SER A 95 0.26 2.42 -10.84
N LEU A 96 1.29 2.07 -10.05
CA LEU A 96 2.50 1.46 -10.62
C LEU A 96 2.20 0.09 -11.24
N SER A 97 1.16 -0.60 -10.76
CA SER A 97 0.66 -1.82 -11.38
C SER A 97 0.16 -1.57 -12.81
N ASP A 98 -0.66 -0.52 -13.01
CA ASP A 98 -1.19 -0.19 -14.34
C ASP A 98 -0.10 0.31 -15.29
N LEU A 99 0.84 1.09 -14.76
CA LEU A 99 2.00 1.56 -15.52
C LEU A 99 2.90 0.39 -15.95
N HIS A 100 3.15 -0.54 -15.05
CA HIS A 100 3.95 -1.73 -15.33
C HIS A 100 3.28 -2.63 -16.37
N ARG A 101 1.97 -2.91 -16.22
CA ARG A 101 1.19 -3.69 -17.19
C ARG A 101 1.08 -3.06 -18.56
N SER A 102 1.10 -1.73 -18.65
CA SER A 102 1.04 -1.00 -19.92
C SER A 102 2.35 -1.00 -20.71
N ARG A 103 3.46 -1.47 -20.13
CA ARG A 103 4.72 -1.63 -20.85
C ARG A 103 4.65 -2.87 -21.73
N PRO A 104 5.15 -2.84 -22.97
CA PRO A 104 5.15 -4.01 -23.86
C PRO A 104 5.90 -5.22 -23.27
N ASP A 105 7.04 -4.96 -22.63
CA ASP A 105 7.90 -5.96 -21.98
C ASP A 105 7.58 -6.17 -20.50
N ARG A 106 6.61 -5.41 -19.95
CA ARG A 106 6.31 -5.38 -18.52
C ARG A 106 7.56 -5.19 -17.65
N LYS A 107 8.45 -4.30 -18.06
CA LYS A 107 9.68 -3.98 -17.32
C LYS A 107 9.88 -2.49 -17.21
N PHE A 108 10.40 -2.07 -16.08
CA PHE A 108 10.94 -0.73 -15.91
C PHE A 108 12.48 -0.77 -16.02
N SER A 109 13.09 0.31 -16.49
CA SER A 109 14.55 0.43 -16.53
C SER A 109 15.15 0.46 -15.12
N HIS A 110 16.45 0.11 -14.97
CA HIS A 110 17.16 0.22 -13.69
C HIS A 110 17.00 1.60 -13.06
N ALA A 111 17.22 2.67 -13.84
CA ALA A 111 17.07 4.05 -13.35
C ALA A 111 15.64 4.37 -12.88
N THR A 112 14.61 3.81 -13.53
CA THR A 112 13.22 3.98 -13.08
C THR A 112 13.00 3.25 -11.77
N VAL A 113 13.43 1.98 -11.65
CA VAL A 113 13.26 1.18 -10.43
C VAL A 113 14.01 1.82 -9.27
N ALA A 114 15.22 2.32 -9.47
CA ALA A 114 15.98 3.01 -8.43
C ALA A 114 15.26 4.27 -7.91
N ARG A 115 14.69 5.09 -8.80
CA ARG A 115 13.92 6.28 -8.40
C ARG A 115 12.61 5.93 -7.69
N LEU A 116 11.94 4.86 -8.11
CA LEU A 116 10.75 4.35 -7.42
C LEU A 116 11.11 3.81 -6.05
N ALA A 117 12.22 3.05 -5.94
CA ALA A 117 12.69 2.49 -4.67
C ALA A 117 12.94 3.59 -3.63
N ILE A 118 13.65 4.67 -4.02
CA ILE A 118 13.92 5.80 -3.13
C ILE A 118 12.61 6.36 -2.56
N GLN A 119 11.69 6.75 -3.43
CA GLN A 119 10.44 7.37 -3.00
C GLN A 119 9.52 6.41 -2.21
N CYS A 120 9.50 5.12 -2.57
CA CYS A 120 8.73 4.13 -1.81
C CYS A 120 9.32 3.89 -0.41
N ILE A 121 10.66 3.93 -0.27
CA ILE A 121 11.34 3.84 1.03
C ILE A 121 11.02 5.08 1.87
N GLU A 122 11.12 6.29 1.29
CA GLU A 122 10.74 7.54 1.94
C GLU A 122 9.28 7.50 2.43
N ALA A 123 8.35 7.04 1.59
CA ALA A 123 6.93 6.89 1.94
C ALA A 123 6.71 5.92 3.11
N LEU A 124 7.43 4.79 3.13
CA LEU A 124 7.36 3.81 4.22
C LEU A 124 8.04 4.35 5.50
N GLU A 125 9.15 5.05 5.38
CA GLU A 125 9.81 5.69 6.52
C GLU A 125 8.89 6.70 7.18
N ASP A 126 8.21 7.56 6.41
CA ASP A 126 7.24 8.52 6.94
C ASP A 126 6.11 7.84 7.71
N LEU A 127 5.57 6.74 7.15
CA LEU A 127 4.54 5.92 7.81
C LEU A 127 5.08 5.28 9.10
N HIS A 128 6.29 4.71 9.03
CA HIS A 128 6.92 4.10 10.20
C HIS A 128 7.22 5.12 11.28
N ASN A 129 7.62 6.33 10.91
CA ASN A 129 7.92 7.42 11.85
C ASN A 129 6.68 7.93 12.61
N ILE A 130 5.47 7.73 12.07
CA ILE A 130 4.22 7.99 12.83
C ILE A 130 3.73 6.77 13.63
N GLY A 131 4.54 5.70 13.72
CA GLY A 131 4.26 4.51 14.52
C GLY A 131 3.39 3.45 13.84
N PHE A 132 3.25 3.47 12.52
CA PHE A 132 2.43 2.52 11.75
C PHE A 132 3.27 1.72 10.76
N ILE A 133 2.85 0.48 10.49
CA ILE A 133 3.27 -0.35 9.37
C ILE A 133 2.12 -0.53 8.39
N HIS A 134 2.42 -0.71 7.10
CA HIS A 134 1.44 -0.76 6.02
C HIS A 134 0.75 -2.12 5.90
N ARG A 135 1.51 -3.21 5.89
CA ARG A 135 1.12 -4.62 5.79
C ARG A 135 0.52 -5.07 4.44
N ASP A 136 0.44 -4.20 3.44
CA ASP A 136 -0.01 -4.57 2.08
C ASP A 136 0.71 -3.75 1.01
N VAL A 137 2.05 -3.69 1.10
CA VAL A 137 2.87 -3.04 0.08
C VAL A 137 2.85 -3.87 -1.19
N LYS A 138 2.29 -3.28 -2.27
CA LYS A 138 2.16 -3.91 -3.59
C LYS A 138 2.06 -2.86 -4.69
N PRO A 139 2.31 -3.19 -5.97
CA PRO A 139 2.25 -2.25 -7.08
C PRO A 139 0.91 -1.49 -7.22
N GLY A 140 -0.20 -2.14 -6.83
CA GLY A 140 -1.53 -1.54 -6.88
C GLY A 140 -1.76 -0.46 -5.83
N ASN A 141 -1.02 -0.52 -4.70
CA ASN A 141 -1.09 0.46 -3.61
C ASN A 141 -0.02 1.56 -3.73
N LEU A 142 0.67 1.64 -4.86
CA LEU A 142 1.62 2.68 -5.22
C LEU A 142 1.14 3.36 -6.50
N ALA A 143 1.06 4.68 -6.51
CA ALA A 143 0.61 5.45 -7.68
C ALA A 143 1.49 6.67 -7.91
N ILE A 144 1.51 7.18 -9.14
CA ILE A 144 2.12 8.48 -9.43
C ILE A 144 1.08 9.60 -9.27
N GLY A 145 1.53 10.83 -9.08
CA GLY A 145 0.66 11.98 -9.10
C GLY A 145 -0.03 12.18 -10.46
N ARG A 146 -1.11 12.96 -10.46
CA ARG A 146 -1.97 13.15 -11.62
C ARG A 146 -1.63 14.39 -12.44
N THR A 147 -1.14 15.42 -11.79
CA THR A 147 -0.91 16.74 -12.38
C THR A 147 0.54 16.92 -12.86
N ASN A 148 0.81 17.97 -13.62
CA ASN A 148 2.18 18.30 -14.00
C ASN A 148 3.08 18.63 -12.81
N MET A 149 2.49 19.03 -11.68
CA MET A 149 3.23 19.40 -10.47
C MET A 149 3.70 18.17 -9.69
N ASP A 150 2.90 17.09 -9.68
CA ASP A 150 3.12 15.93 -8.83
C ASP A 150 3.32 14.60 -9.58
N ARG A 151 3.22 14.57 -10.93
CA ARG A 151 3.34 13.33 -11.73
C ARG A 151 4.65 12.55 -11.55
N ARG A 152 5.65 13.15 -10.89
CA ARG A 152 6.91 12.50 -10.53
C ARG A 152 6.98 12.05 -9.08
N VAL A 153 5.94 12.34 -8.30
CA VAL A 153 5.81 11.92 -6.91
C VAL A 153 5.13 10.56 -6.88
N VAL A 154 5.66 9.64 -6.08
CA VAL A 154 5.02 8.36 -5.79
C VAL A 154 4.16 8.52 -4.54
N TYR A 155 2.92 8.11 -4.62
CA TYR A 155 1.99 8.07 -3.49
C TYR A 155 1.80 6.63 -3.01
N ILE A 156 1.83 6.43 -1.70
CA ILE A 156 1.43 5.19 -1.05
C ILE A 156 -0.05 5.28 -0.66
N LEU A 157 -0.81 4.23 -0.99
CA LEU A 157 -2.27 4.19 -0.91
C LEU A 157 -2.73 3.01 -0.04
N ASP A 158 -3.97 3.09 0.42
CA ASP A 158 -4.70 2.02 1.10
C ASP A 158 -4.09 1.60 2.45
N PHE A 159 -4.34 2.43 3.45
CA PHE A 159 -3.95 2.15 4.84
C PHE A 159 -5.00 1.33 5.61
N GLY A 160 -5.96 0.71 4.93
CA GLY A 160 -7.02 -0.08 5.55
C GLY A 160 -6.49 -1.27 6.36
N LEU A 161 -5.36 -1.84 5.95
CA LEU A 161 -4.66 -2.89 6.69
C LEU A 161 -3.54 -2.37 7.60
N ALA A 162 -3.30 -1.04 7.66
CA ALA A 162 -2.23 -0.49 8.47
C ALA A 162 -2.40 -0.84 9.95
N ARG A 163 -1.28 -0.99 10.65
CA ARG A 163 -1.26 -1.32 12.06
C ARG A 163 -0.30 -0.44 12.84
N ARG A 164 -0.78 0.05 13.96
CA ARG A 164 0.08 0.73 14.92
C ARG A 164 1.00 -0.25 15.61
N TYR A 165 2.32 -0.11 15.41
CA TYR A 165 3.34 -0.93 16.05
C TYR A 165 4.03 -0.22 17.24
N SER A 166 3.93 1.12 17.29
CA SER A 166 4.44 1.94 18.38
C SER A 166 3.41 3.01 18.76
N SER A 167 3.33 3.32 20.04
CA SER A 167 2.55 4.46 20.58
C SER A 167 3.37 5.74 20.65
N ASP A 168 4.70 5.63 20.61
CA ASP A 168 5.65 6.73 20.66
C ASP A 168 6.30 6.94 19.29
N PRO A 169 6.25 8.17 18.70
CA PRO A 169 6.96 8.50 17.46
C PRO A 169 8.47 8.26 17.53
N SER A 170 9.08 8.30 18.72
CA SER A 170 10.50 7.96 18.92
C SER A 170 10.79 6.46 18.83
N ASN A 171 9.75 5.63 18.64
CA ASN A 171 9.80 4.16 18.60
C ASN A 171 10.36 3.50 19.87
N LYS A 172 10.34 4.19 21.01
CA LYS A 172 10.79 3.64 22.30
C LYS A 172 9.75 2.76 22.96
N ASP A 173 8.47 3.00 22.67
CA ASP A 173 7.34 2.25 23.21
C ASP A 173 6.70 1.36 22.14
N LEU A 174 7.34 0.23 21.86
CA LEU A 174 6.84 -0.76 20.91
C LEU A 174 5.72 -1.59 21.55
N ARG A 175 4.66 -1.82 20.81
CA ARG A 175 3.63 -2.77 21.21
C ARG A 175 4.23 -4.19 21.25
N PRO A 176 3.81 -5.06 22.19
CA PRO A 176 4.26 -6.43 22.19
C PRO A 176 3.86 -7.14 20.88
N ALA A 177 4.78 -7.94 20.35
CA ALA A 177 4.48 -8.81 19.22
C ALA A 177 3.44 -9.86 19.63
N ARG A 178 2.40 -10.03 18.81
CA ARG A 178 1.37 -11.06 19.01
C ARG A 178 1.85 -12.38 18.42
N GLN A 179 1.33 -13.48 18.95
CA GLN A 179 1.51 -14.82 18.39
C GLN A 179 0.23 -15.25 17.66
N GLY A 180 0.39 -16.14 16.67
CA GLY A 180 -0.74 -16.69 15.93
C GLY A 180 -1.54 -15.65 15.16
N VAL A 181 -0.86 -14.68 14.57
CA VAL A 181 -1.49 -13.63 13.79
C VAL A 181 -1.97 -14.20 12.47
N GLY A 182 -3.28 -14.12 12.19
CA GLY A 182 -3.81 -14.52 10.89
C GLY A 182 -3.19 -13.73 9.75
N PHE A 183 -3.08 -14.36 8.58
CA PHE A 183 -2.53 -13.73 7.37
C PHE A 183 -3.24 -12.40 7.06
N ARG A 184 -2.45 -11.38 6.76
CA ARG A 184 -2.92 -10.06 6.32
C ARG A 184 -1.99 -9.52 5.25
N GLY A 185 -2.56 -9.04 4.15
CA GLY A 185 -1.85 -8.52 3.00
C GLY A 185 -2.11 -9.34 1.74
N THR A 186 -1.26 -9.20 0.75
CA THR A 186 -1.32 -9.89 -0.54
C THR A 186 -0.24 -10.96 -0.60
N VAL A 187 -0.62 -12.23 -0.71
CA VAL A 187 0.27 -13.42 -0.68
C VAL A 187 1.50 -13.24 -1.55
N ARG A 188 1.32 -12.74 -2.77
CA ARG A 188 2.41 -12.52 -3.74
C ARG A 188 3.57 -11.69 -3.17
N TYR A 189 3.28 -10.66 -2.37
CA TYR A 189 4.27 -9.71 -1.85
C TYR A 189 4.55 -9.88 -0.35
N ALA A 190 3.81 -10.73 0.35
CA ALA A 190 4.00 -10.96 1.77
C ALA A 190 5.39 -11.53 2.08
N SER A 191 6.02 -11.08 3.17
CA SER A 191 7.27 -11.66 3.67
C SER A 191 7.05 -13.10 4.18
N ILE A 192 8.13 -13.84 4.39
CA ILE A 192 8.05 -15.19 4.97
C ILE A 192 7.45 -15.14 6.39
N ASN A 193 7.76 -14.12 7.18
CA ASN A 193 7.19 -13.93 8.52
C ASN A 193 5.66 -13.90 8.50
N VAL A 194 5.06 -13.27 7.47
CA VAL A 194 3.60 -13.21 7.32
C VAL A 194 3.01 -14.59 7.05
N HIS A 195 3.67 -15.40 6.21
CA HIS A 195 3.28 -16.78 5.96
C HIS A 195 3.41 -17.65 7.22
N ASP A 196 4.38 -17.34 8.09
CA ASP A 196 4.60 -18.06 9.36
C ASP A 196 3.66 -17.59 10.48
N GLY A 197 2.73 -16.67 10.20
CA GLY A 197 1.81 -16.12 11.19
C GLY A 197 2.48 -15.30 12.29
N LEU A 198 3.65 -14.75 12.01
CA LEU A 198 4.37 -13.86 12.92
C LEU A 198 3.84 -12.43 12.84
N GLU A 199 4.01 -11.67 13.94
CA GLU A 199 3.67 -10.24 13.93
C GLU A 199 4.58 -9.50 12.96
N GLN A 200 3.97 -8.73 12.05
CA GLN A 200 4.67 -7.94 11.05
C GLN A 200 5.36 -6.73 11.68
N GLY A 201 6.59 -6.49 11.27
CA GLY A 201 7.38 -5.31 11.64
C GLY A 201 7.67 -4.40 10.43
N ARG A 202 8.45 -3.37 10.67
CA ARG A 202 8.87 -2.40 9.62
C ARG A 202 9.62 -3.06 8.46
N HIS A 203 10.43 -4.06 8.76
CA HIS A 203 11.21 -4.82 7.79
C HIS A 203 10.34 -5.65 6.84
N ASP A 204 9.14 -6.07 7.26
CA ASP A 204 8.21 -6.83 6.40
C ASP A 204 7.64 -5.95 5.29
N ASP A 205 7.33 -4.69 5.54
CA ASP A 205 6.95 -3.73 4.51
C ASP A 205 8.07 -3.53 3.48
N LEU A 206 9.33 -3.46 3.94
CA LEU A 206 10.51 -3.33 3.06
C LEU A 206 10.80 -4.61 2.27
N LEU A 207 10.59 -5.80 2.85
CA LEU A 207 10.66 -7.07 2.12
C LEU A 207 9.59 -7.16 1.03
N SER A 208 8.37 -6.70 1.33
CA SER A 208 7.30 -6.60 0.33
C SER A 208 7.69 -5.64 -0.80
N LEU A 209 8.29 -4.50 -0.47
CA LEU A 209 8.82 -3.57 -1.48
C LEU A 209 9.92 -4.23 -2.32
N MET A 210 10.81 -5.03 -1.74
CA MET A 210 11.85 -5.75 -2.51
C MET A 210 11.21 -6.67 -3.56
N TYR A 211 10.15 -7.41 -3.23
CA TYR A 211 9.42 -8.21 -4.22
C TYR A 211 8.79 -7.37 -5.32
N VAL A 212 8.24 -6.20 -4.99
CA VAL A 212 7.72 -5.23 -5.98
C VAL A 212 8.82 -4.79 -6.95
N LEU A 213 10.02 -4.43 -6.44
CA LEU A 213 11.13 -3.98 -7.27
C LEU A 213 11.67 -5.10 -8.20
N VAL A 214 11.71 -6.33 -7.69
CA VAL A 214 12.04 -7.52 -8.51
C VAL A 214 11.02 -7.69 -9.63
N GLU A 215 9.71 -7.63 -9.34
CA GLU A 215 8.68 -7.74 -10.36
C GLU A 215 8.82 -6.65 -11.42
N PHE A 216 9.11 -5.43 -11.04
CA PHE A 216 9.30 -4.31 -11.97
C PHE A 216 10.49 -4.51 -12.92
N ARG A 217 11.52 -5.25 -12.49
CA ARG A 217 12.69 -5.57 -13.32
C ARG A 217 12.53 -6.86 -14.11
N ALA A 218 12.02 -7.90 -13.48
CA ALA A 218 11.91 -9.24 -14.05
C ALA A 218 10.61 -9.47 -14.85
N SER A 219 9.66 -8.51 -14.84
CA SER A 219 8.30 -8.63 -15.39
C SER A 219 7.36 -9.45 -14.51
N ARG A 220 7.85 -10.40 -13.74
CA ARG A 220 7.06 -11.25 -12.85
C ARG A 220 7.93 -11.87 -11.75
N LEU A 221 7.30 -12.23 -10.65
CA LEU A 221 7.91 -13.00 -9.58
C LEU A 221 7.88 -14.51 -9.92
N PRO A 222 8.79 -15.32 -9.37
CA PRO A 222 8.85 -16.76 -9.64
C PRO A 222 7.54 -17.52 -9.31
N TRP A 223 6.76 -17.02 -8.37
CA TRP A 223 5.50 -17.61 -7.90
C TRP A 223 4.24 -16.92 -8.45
N ASN A 224 4.35 -16.20 -9.58
CA ASN A 224 3.26 -15.39 -10.13
C ASN A 224 2.02 -16.20 -10.54
N ASP A 225 2.25 -17.42 -11.04
CA ASP A 225 1.23 -18.30 -11.60
C ASP A 225 0.84 -19.42 -10.61
N VAL A 226 1.13 -19.24 -9.31
CA VAL A 226 0.82 -20.19 -8.24
C VAL A 226 -0.34 -19.66 -7.42
N ASP A 227 -1.43 -20.43 -7.37
CA ASP A 227 -2.65 -20.05 -6.64
C ASP A 227 -2.65 -20.57 -5.18
N ASP A 228 -1.84 -21.59 -4.87
CA ASP A 228 -1.73 -22.17 -3.54
C ASP A 228 -0.80 -21.32 -2.66
N ASP A 229 -1.34 -20.75 -1.59
CA ASP A 229 -0.63 -19.87 -0.67
C ASP A 229 0.54 -20.56 0.04
N ASP A 230 0.39 -21.84 0.37
CA ASP A 230 1.43 -22.63 1.03
C ASP A 230 2.55 -22.97 0.05
N GLU A 231 2.24 -23.20 -1.22
CA GLU A 231 3.25 -23.40 -2.26
C GLU A 231 4.03 -22.11 -2.52
N VAL A 232 3.36 -20.95 -2.58
CA VAL A 232 4.03 -19.63 -2.65
C VAL A 232 5.00 -19.47 -1.48
N ALA A 233 4.58 -19.79 -0.27
CA ALA A 233 5.44 -19.73 0.92
C ALA A 233 6.65 -20.68 0.81
N ARG A 234 6.44 -21.91 0.33
CA ARG A 234 7.52 -22.89 0.08
C ARG A 234 8.52 -22.39 -0.96
N MET A 235 8.04 -21.83 -2.07
CA MET A 235 8.90 -21.27 -3.11
C MET A 235 9.75 -20.12 -2.59
N LYS A 236 9.15 -19.17 -1.82
CA LYS A 236 9.88 -18.04 -1.21
C LYS A 236 11.02 -18.50 -0.28
N ARG A 237 10.82 -19.60 0.46
CA ARG A 237 11.85 -20.16 1.34
C ARG A 237 12.97 -20.89 0.57
N LYS A 238 12.63 -21.53 -0.55
CA LYS A 238 13.55 -22.37 -1.31
C LYS A 238 14.41 -21.60 -2.31
N ILE A 239 13.89 -20.50 -2.87
CA ILE A 239 14.58 -19.78 -3.93
C ILE A 239 15.89 -19.13 -3.38
N PRO A 240 17.04 -19.37 -4.03
CA PRO A 240 18.27 -18.68 -3.69
C PRO A 240 18.12 -17.17 -3.92
N VAL A 241 18.58 -16.36 -2.95
CA VAL A 241 18.51 -14.89 -3.03
C VAL A 241 19.15 -14.36 -4.32
N ALA A 242 20.28 -14.93 -4.73
CA ALA A 242 20.95 -14.56 -5.97
C ALA A 242 20.10 -14.83 -7.23
N GLN A 243 19.25 -15.87 -7.22
CA GLN A 243 18.33 -16.17 -8.30
C GLN A 243 17.12 -15.21 -8.27
N LEU A 244 16.58 -14.93 -7.10
CA LEU A 244 15.46 -13.99 -6.93
C LEU A 244 15.84 -12.59 -7.41
N LEU A 245 17.03 -12.14 -7.07
CA LEU A 245 17.50 -10.77 -7.28
C LEU A 245 18.38 -10.58 -8.52
N LYS A 246 18.47 -11.59 -9.42
CA LYS A 246 19.35 -11.58 -10.59
C LYS A 246 19.13 -10.40 -11.56
N ASP A 247 17.91 -9.88 -11.61
CA ASP A 247 17.52 -8.80 -12.53
C ASP A 247 17.56 -7.40 -11.88
N VAL A 248 17.90 -7.30 -10.60
CA VAL A 248 18.13 -6.04 -9.87
C VAL A 248 19.63 -5.86 -9.55
N ASP A 249 20.02 -4.66 -9.15
CA ASP A 249 21.43 -4.35 -8.85
C ASP A 249 21.92 -5.19 -7.65
N ALA A 250 23.20 -5.60 -7.69
CA ALA A 250 23.79 -6.51 -6.70
C ALA A 250 23.66 -6.02 -5.24
N GLU A 251 23.63 -4.71 -5.03
CA GLU A 251 23.45 -4.09 -3.72
C GLU A 251 22.14 -4.49 -3.03
N TYR A 252 21.08 -4.80 -3.81
CA TYR A 252 19.82 -5.27 -3.26
C TYR A 252 19.95 -6.61 -2.54
N SER A 253 20.91 -7.47 -2.94
CA SER A 253 21.14 -8.76 -2.28
C SER A 253 21.59 -8.60 -0.84
N THR A 254 22.52 -7.67 -0.57
CA THR A 254 22.98 -7.36 0.79
C THR A 254 21.84 -6.80 1.64
N ARG A 255 21.07 -5.88 1.08
CA ARG A 255 19.90 -5.26 1.77
C ARG A 255 18.83 -6.30 2.08
N TYR A 256 18.48 -7.14 1.10
CA TYR A 256 17.51 -8.24 1.31
C TYR A 256 17.95 -9.18 2.42
N ALA A 257 19.22 -9.65 2.38
CA ALA A 257 19.77 -10.56 3.39
C ALA A 257 19.76 -9.95 4.80
N ARG A 258 19.94 -8.63 4.92
CA ARG A 258 19.84 -7.90 6.18
C ARG A 258 18.41 -7.83 6.68
N LEU A 259 17.47 -7.40 5.83
CA LEU A 259 16.05 -7.33 6.17
C LEU A 259 15.47 -8.68 6.57
N ALA A 260 15.85 -9.76 5.89
CA ALA A 260 15.38 -11.12 6.17
C ALA A 260 15.83 -11.67 7.54
N LYS A 261 16.84 -11.06 8.17
CA LYS A 261 17.31 -11.42 9.53
C LYS A 261 16.70 -10.57 10.63
N MET A 262 16.01 -9.49 10.27
CA MET A 262 15.43 -8.56 11.23
C MET A 262 14.20 -9.15 11.90
N GLN A 263 13.94 -8.68 13.11
CA GLN A 263 12.79 -9.04 13.92
C GLN A 263 11.83 -7.86 14.08
N PHE A 264 10.64 -8.12 14.59
CA PHE A 264 9.59 -7.12 14.80
C PHE A 264 10.09 -5.82 15.45
N LYS A 265 10.97 -5.92 16.45
CA LYS A 265 11.50 -4.76 17.21
C LYS A 265 12.56 -3.97 16.47
N ASP A 266 13.19 -4.55 15.47
CA ASP A 266 14.36 -3.94 14.83
C ASP A 266 13.92 -2.75 13.96
N LYS A 267 14.74 -1.71 13.99
CA LYS A 267 14.57 -0.54 13.12
C LYS A 267 15.45 -0.72 11.88
N PRO A 268 14.85 -0.77 10.68
CA PRO A 268 15.64 -0.69 9.44
C PRO A 268 16.40 0.64 9.36
N ASP A 269 17.57 0.60 8.75
CA ASP A 269 18.44 1.75 8.47
C ASP A 269 18.52 2.03 6.96
#